data_12f59512fe0f76131349ddeda7160305
#
_entry.id   12f59512fe0f76131349ddeda7160305
#
_cell.length_a   1.000
_cell.length_b   1.000
_cell.length_c   1.000
_cell.angle_alpha   90.00
_cell.angle_beta   90.00
_cell.angle_gamma   90.00
#
_symmetry.space_group_name_H-M   'P 1'
#
loop_
_entity.id
_entity.type
_entity.pdbx_description
1 polymer ?
#
loop_
_entity_poly.entity_id
_entity_poly.type
_entity_poly.pdbx_seq_one_letter_code
_entity_poly.pdbx_strand_id
1 'polypeptide(L)'
;MRTTPTKKFRLLALTAGLVAAAATLGVPTASADPAQTFSATQLSAASDAVLAADVAGTAWRVDTATGKVVVTADSTVSQAEIAKIKHQAGTNAGALRIERTPGTFNKLISGGDAIYASSWRCSLGFNVKDGAGNYYFLTAGHCTDGAGTWWSNSSHSTVLGSTAGSSFPTNDYGIVRYTNTSITKSGTVGSVDITSAANATVGMSVTRRGSTTGIHGGTVTGLNATVNYGGGDIVYGMIQTNVCAEPGDSGGPLYSGSRAIGLTSGGSGNCSSGGTTFFQPVTEALSAYGVNVY
;
A
#
# COMPACT_ATOMS: atom_id res chain seq x y z
N MET A 1 -62.93 -48.30 3.85
CA MET A 1 -63.42 -49.45 3.01
C MET A 1 -62.45 -49.74 1.90
N ARG A 2 -62.14 -51.04 1.76
CA ARG A 2 -61.32 -51.78 0.77
C ARG A 2 -59.79 -51.81 1.07
N THR A 3 -59.40 -52.75 1.69
CA THR A 3 -58.75 -54.08 1.83
C THR A 3 -57.92 -54.49 0.59
N THR A 4 -56.63 -54.68 0.87
CA THR A 4 -55.62 -55.67 0.48
C THR A 4 -55.79 -56.51 -0.79
N PRO A 5 -54.73 -57.14 -1.34
CA PRO A 5 -53.97 -58.18 -0.62
C PRO A 5 -52.46 -58.30 -0.91
N THR A 6 -51.78 -58.91 0.10
CA THR A 6 -50.49 -59.53 0.10
C THR A 6 -50.31 -60.69 -0.86
N LYS A 7 -49.16 -60.80 -1.54
CA LYS A 7 -48.70 -62.04 -2.17
C LYS A 7 -47.35 -62.47 -1.55
N LYS A 8 -47.40 -63.60 -0.88
CA LYS A 8 -46.28 -64.41 -0.46
C LYS A 8 -45.72 -65.19 -1.67
N PHE A 9 -44.39 -65.13 -1.86
CA PHE A 9 -43.71 -66.12 -2.71
C PHE A 9 -42.64 -66.84 -1.90
N ARG A 10 -42.61 -68.15 -2.15
CA ARG A 10 -41.88 -69.18 -1.42
C ARG A 10 -40.41 -69.19 -1.81
N LEU A 11 -39.57 -69.51 -0.78
CA LEU A 11 -38.18 -69.90 -0.93
C LEU A 11 -38.08 -71.18 -1.76
N LEU A 12 -37.13 -71.21 -2.71
CA LEU A 12 -36.48 -72.42 -3.20
C LEU A 12 -34.97 -72.27 -2.98
N ALA A 13 -34.43 -73.14 -2.17
CA ALA A 13 -32.97 -73.24 -1.94
C ALA A 13 -32.38 -74.07 -3.11
N LEU A 14 -31.37 -73.53 -3.77
CA LEU A 14 -30.47 -74.27 -4.61
C LEU A 14 -29.06 -74.02 -4.14
N THR A 15 -28.46 -75.06 -3.55
CA THR A 15 -27.06 -75.14 -3.24
C THR A 15 -26.26 -75.41 -4.48
N ALA A 16 -25.44 -74.47 -4.95
CA ALA A 16 -24.39 -74.70 -5.90
C ALA A 16 -23.07 -74.19 -5.30
N GLY A 17 -22.15 -75.11 -5.11
CA GLY A 17 -20.83 -74.76 -4.62
C GLY A 17 -20.04 -73.97 -5.64
N LEU A 18 -19.47 -72.86 -5.18
CA LEU A 18 -18.47 -72.09 -5.94
C LEU A 18 -17.14 -72.18 -5.23
N VAL A 19 -16.19 -72.74 -5.90
CA VAL A 19 -14.77 -72.64 -5.57
C VAL A 19 -14.35 -71.20 -5.78
N ALA A 20 -14.04 -70.47 -4.70
CA ALA A 20 -13.53 -69.12 -4.77
C ALA A 20 -12.04 -69.17 -5.10
N ALA A 21 -11.67 -68.89 -6.34
CA ALA A 21 -10.30 -68.49 -6.68
C ALA A 21 -10.10 -67.06 -6.20
N ALA A 22 -9.31 -66.87 -5.15
CA ALA A 22 -8.90 -65.56 -4.67
C ALA A 22 -7.88 -64.97 -5.64
N ALA A 23 -8.38 -64.16 -6.60
CA ALA A 23 -7.55 -63.26 -7.38
C ALA A 23 -7.17 -62.08 -6.47
N THR A 24 -5.95 -62.06 -5.96
CA THR A 24 -5.37 -60.88 -5.31
C THR A 24 -5.17 -59.78 -6.36
N LEU A 25 -6.14 -58.87 -6.51
CA LEU A 25 -5.94 -57.65 -7.21
C LEU A 25 -4.92 -56.83 -6.41
N GLY A 26 -3.65 -56.89 -6.82
CA GLY A 26 -2.62 -55.95 -6.36
C GLY A 26 -3.03 -54.54 -6.70
N VAL A 27 -3.51 -53.78 -5.71
CA VAL A 27 -3.69 -52.31 -5.85
C VAL A 27 -2.30 -51.73 -6.05
N PRO A 28 -2.02 -51.04 -7.18
CA PRO A 28 -0.75 -50.37 -7.31
C PRO A 28 -0.70 -49.29 -6.21
N THR A 29 0.15 -49.48 -5.22
CA THR A 29 0.52 -48.42 -4.30
C THR A 29 1.24 -47.37 -5.13
N ALA A 30 0.56 -46.28 -5.43
CA ALA A 30 1.22 -45.10 -5.97
C ALA A 30 2.21 -44.60 -4.92
N SER A 31 3.49 -44.98 -5.08
CA SER A 31 4.56 -44.40 -4.33
C SER A 31 4.61 -42.93 -4.72
N ALA A 32 4.16 -42.04 -3.83
CA ALA A 32 4.42 -40.61 -4.00
C ALA A 32 5.94 -40.46 -4.04
N ASP A 33 6.47 -39.94 -5.13
CA ASP A 33 7.87 -39.58 -5.21
C ASP A 33 8.21 -38.67 -4.03
N PRO A 34 9.33 -38.89 -3.34
CA PRO A 34 9.72 -38.03 -2.22
C PRO A 34 9.82 -36.60 -2.73
N ALA A 35 9.16 -35.68 -2.03
CA ALA A 35 9.16 -34.27 -2.37
C ALA A 35 10.62 -33.79 -2.53
N GLN A 36 10.96 -33.25 -3.70
CA GLN A 36 12.32 -32.81 -3.99
C GLN A 36 12.69 -31.67 -3.02
N THR A 37 13.72 -31.89 -2.20
CA THR A 37 14.25 -30.89 -1.27
C THR A 37 15.42 -30.14 -1.89
N PHE A 38 15.55 -28.86 -1.57
CA PHE A 38 16.60 -27.97 -2.05
C PHE A 38 17.41 -27.44 -0.87
N SER A 39 18.73 -27.39 -1.02
CA SER A 39 19.62 -26.81 -0.02
C SER A 39 19.47 -25.28 0.03
N ALA A 40 19.90 -24.65 1.13
CA ALA A 40 19.90 -23.20 1.26
C ALA A 40 20.67 -22.51 0.09
N THR A 41 21.78 -23.10 -0.34
CA THR A 41 22.58 -22.60 -1.48
C THR A 41 21.78 -22.65 -2.79
N GLN A 42 21.03 -23.74 -3.03
CA GLN A 42 20.19 -23.89 -4.23
C GLN A 42 19.01 -22.89 -4.21
N LEU A 43 18.41 -22.67 -3.05
CA LEU A 43 17.34 -21.68 -2.88
C LEU A 43 17.86 -20.24 -3.08
N SER A 44 19.06 -19.92 -2.57
CA SER A 44 19.70 -18.63 -2.84
C SER A 44 19.98 -18.46 -4.33
N ALA A 45 20.60 -19.43 -4.98
CA ALA A 45 20.88 -19.38 -6.40
C ALA A 45 19.62 -19.25 -7.26
N ALA A 46 18.52 -19.90 -6.86
CA ALA A 46 17.22 -19.74 -7.52
C ALA A 46 16.66 -18.33 -7.34
N SER A 47 16.77 -17.72 -6.14
CA SER A 47 16.38 -16.33 -5.88
C SER A 47 17.19 -15.34 -6.71
N ASP A 48 18.50 -15.54 -6.77
CA ASP A 48 19.42 -14.69 -7.55
C ASP A 48 19.11 -14.77 -9.06
N ALA A 49 18.70 -15.96 -9.53
CA ALA A 49 18.28 -16.16 -10.91
C ALA A 49 16.96 -15.42 -11.23
N VAL A 50 16.02 -15.36 -10.30
CA VAL A 50 14.78 -14.55 -10.47
C VAL A 50 15.15 -13.07 -10.57
N LEU A 51 16.05 -12.59 -9.71
CA LEU A 51 16.55 -11.22 -9.77
C LEU A 51 17.24 -10.92 -11.10
N ALA A 52 18.14 -11.81 -11.55
CA ALA A 52 18.89 -11.65 -12.80
C ALA A 52 17.99 -11.75 -14.05
N ALA A 53 16.85 -12.42 -13.96
CA ALA A 53 15.88 -12.45 -15.05
C ALA A 53 15.24 -11.08 -15.30
N ASP A 54 15.23 -10.18 -14.31
CA ASP A 54 14.71 -8.80 -14.40
C ASP A 54 13.34 -8.74 -15.11
N VAL A 55 12.37 -9.44 -14.55
CA VAL A 55 10.99 -9.47 -15.06
C VAL A 55 10.10 -8.60 -14.17
N ALA A 56 9.63 -7.49 -14.72
CA ALA A 56 8.67 -6.61 -14.03
C ALA A 56 7.38 -7.38 -13.69
N GLY A 57 6.68 -6.98 -12.63
CA GLY A 57 5.45 -7.66 -12.19
C GLY A 57 5.70 -8.95 -11.41
N THR A 58 6.92 -9.17 -10.90
CA THR A 58 7.26 -10.33 -10.05
C THR A 58 7.67 -9.92 -8.64
N ALA A 59 7.31 -10.76 -7.69
CA ALA A 59 7.79 -10.73 -6.30
C ALA A 59 8.15 -12.16 -5.87
N TRP A 60 9.17 -12.36 -5.04
CA TRP A 60 9.54 -13.71 -4.61
C TRP A 60 10.04 -13.77 -3.18
N ARG A 61 9.91 -14.93 -2.58
CA ARG A 61 10.39 -15.26 -1.24
C ARG A 61 10.76 -16.71 -1.14
N VAL A 62 11.65 -17.05 -0.23
CA VAL A 62 11.85 -18.43 0.18
C VAL A 62 10.71 -18.84 1.12
N ASP A 63 9.99 -19.89 0.76
CA ASP A 63 8.95 -20.49 1.57
C ASP A 63 9.54 -21.64 2.37
N THR A 64 9.72 -21.45 3.66
CA THR A 64 10.32 -22.45 4.57
C THR A 64 9.44 -23.68 4.76
N ALA A 65 8.12 -23.56 4.56
CA ALA A 65 7.20 -24.68 4.71
C ALA A 65 7.30 -25.66 3.53
N THR A 66 7.55 -25.15 2.32
CA THR A 66 7.67 -25.96 1.10
C THR A 66 9.11 -26.18 0.65
N GLY A 67 10.07 -25.45 1.23
CA GLY A 67 11.48 -25.49 0.82
C GLY A 67 11.69 -25.02 -0.63
N LYS A 68 10.89 -24.05 -1.10
CA LYS A 68 10.96 -23.52 -2.46
C LYS A 68 11.02 -22.00 -2.46
N VAL A 69 11.50 -21.44 -3.57
CA VAL A 69 11.36 -20.00 -3.90
C VAL A 69 10.00 -19.83 -4.58
N VAL A 70 9.06 -19.24 -3.89
CA VAL A 70 7.75 -18.87 -4.45
C VAL A 70 7.89 -17.55 -5.18
N VAL A 71 7.63 -17.56 -6.47
CA VAL A 71 7.62 -16.38 -7.35
C VAL A 71 6.17 -16.04 -7.67
N THR A 72 5.68 -14.95 -7.11
CA THR A 72 4.36 -14.39 -7.42
C THR A 72 4.48 -13.53 -8.67
N ALA A 73 3.76 -13.88 -9.71
CA ALA A 73 3.71 -13.15 -10.98
C ALA A 73 2.34 -12.51 -11.15
N ASP A 74 2.29 -11.21 -11.40
CA ASP A 74 1.07 -10.47 -11.62
C ASP A 74 0.45 -10.72 -13.01
N SER A 75 -0.65 -10.05 -13.34
CA SER A 75 -1.38 -10.27 -14.60
C SER A 75 -0.62 -9.82 -15.84
N THR A 76 0.39 -8.96 -15.72
CA THR A 76 1.20 -8.46 -16.85
C THR A 76 2.29 -9.42 -17.27
N VAL A 77 2.75 -10.32 -16.38
CA VAL A 77 3.83 -11.26 -16.65
C VAL A 77 3.35 -12.32 -17.66
N SER A 78 3.98 -12.38 -18.81
CA SER A 78 3.68 -13.34 -19.87
C SER A 78 4.25 -14.74 -19.58
N GLN A 79 3.78 -15.75 -20.32
CA GLN A 79 4.35 -17.11 -20.24
C GLN A 79 5.80 -17.15 -20.73
N ALA A 80 6.17 -16.32 -21.70
CA ALA A 80 7.55 -16.19 -22.19
C ALA A 80 8.49 -15.66 -21.10
N GLU A 81 8.05 -14.69 -20.30
CA GLU A 81 8.81 -14.16 -19.17
C GLU A 81 8.94 -15.17 -18.05
N ILE A 82 7.91 -15.97 -17.78
CA ILE A 82 8.03 -17.11 -16.84
C ILE A 82 9.04 -18.13 -17.34
N ALA A 83 9.05 -18.42 -18.64
CA ALA A 83 10.04 -19.31 -19.25
C ALA A 83 11.46 -18.73 -19.13
N LYS A 84 11.62 -17.40 -19.31
CA LYS A 84 12.87 -16.68 -19.09
C LYS A 84 13.40 -16.87 -17.66
N ILE A 85 12.52 -16.67 -16.63
CA ILE A 85 12.88 -16.87 -15.22
C ILE A 85 13.39 -18.32 -14.99
N LYS A 86 12.63 -19.31 -15.47
CA LYS A 86 13.02 -20.73 -15.32
C LYS A 86 14.30 -21.07 -16.05
N HIS A 87 14.50 -20.51 -17.24
CA HIS A 87 15.73 -20.71 -18.00
C HIS A 87 16.94 -20.12 -17.27
N GLN A 88 16.80 -18.92 -16.70
CA GLN A 88 17.83 -18.27 -15.90
C GLN A 88 18.20 -19.08 -14.65
N ALA A 89 17.24 -19.76 -14.03
CA ALA A 89 17.47 -20.61 -12.88
C ALA A 89 18.18 -21.93 -13.24
N GLY A 90 18.19 -22.34 -14.51
CA GLY A 90 18.91 -23.53 -15.00
C GLY A 90 18.57 -24.79 -14.20
N THR A 91 19.56 -25.45 -13.62
CA THR A 91 19.40 -26.66 -12.81
C THR A 91 18.58 -26.40 -11.52
N ASN A 92 18.48 -25.18 -11.05
CA ASN A 92 17.70 -24.78 -9.87
C ASN A 92 16.24 -24.42 -10.22
N ALA A 93 15.81 -24.55 -11.48
CA ALA A 93 14.43 -24.25 -11.89
C ALA A 93 13.38 -25.05 -11.11
N GLY A 94 13.70 -26.27 -10.69
CA GLY A 94 12.85 -27.11 -9.84
C GLY A 94 12.61 -26.52 -8.44
N ALA A 95 13.49 -25.63 -7.96
CA ALA A 95 13.31 -24.92 -6.71
C ALA A 95 12.31 -23.74 -6.82
N LEU A 96 11.93 -23.33 -8.03
CA LEU A 96 10.94 -22.27 -8.24
C LEU A 96 9.53 -22.83 -8.23
N ARG A 97 8.63 -22.12 -7.56
CA ARG A 97 7.17 -22.28 -7.62
C ARG A 97 6.56 -20.98 -8.10
N ILE A 98 5.94 -21.00 -9.27
CA ILE A 98 5.30 -19.81 -9.83
C ILE A 98 3.84 -19.79 -9.40
N GLU A 99 3.42 -18.66 -8.80
CA GLU A 99 2.05 -18.38 -8.43
C GLU A 99 1.56 -17.15 -9.21
N ARG A 100 0.31 -17.19 -9.67
CA ARG A 100 -0.32 -16.05 -10.32
C ARG A 100 -1.13 -15.26 -9.32
N THR A 101 -1.04 -13.92 -9.41
CA THR A 101 -1.93 -13.01 -8.69
C THR A 101 -2.68 -12.11 -9.67
N PRO A 102 -3.96 -11.81 -9.41
CA PRO A 102 -4.68 -10.82 -10.21
C PRO A 102 -4.16 -9.41 -9.93
N GLY A 103 -4.40 -8.49 -10.87
CA GLY A 103 -3.94 -7.10 -10.77
C GLY A 103 -2.48 -6.94 -11.22
N THR A 104 -1.88 -5.80 -10.90
CA THR A 104 -0.54 -5.39 -11.31
C THR A 104 0.24 -4.89 -10.11
N PHE A 105 1.52 -5.26 -10.00
CA PHE A 105 2.40 -4.70 -8.97
C PHE A 105 2.81 -3.28 -9.35
N ASN A 106 2.19 -2.31 -8.73
CA ASN A 106 2.48 -0.90 -8.92
C ASN A 106 3.13 -0.30 -7.67
N LYS A 107 4.00 0.67 -7.88
CA LYS A 107 4.45 1.53 -6.78
C LYS A 107 3.24 2.31 -6.28
N LEU A 108 2.98 2.22 -5.00
CA LEU A 108 1.95 3.01 -4.33
C LEU A 108 2.57 4.31 -3.88
N ILE A 109 1.80 5.40 -3.96
CA ILE A 109 2.12 6.66 -3.30
C ILE A 109 1.00 7.01 -2.33
N SER A 110 1.35 7.27 -1.09
CA SER A 110 0.42 7.46 0.03
C SER A 110 0.79 8.67 0.87
N GLY A 111 -0.10 9.10 1.77
CA GLY A 111 0.17 10.19 2.70
C GLY A 111 1.45 9.95 3.51
N GLY A 112 2.27 10.99 3.64
CA GLY A 112 3.57 10.97 4.30
C GLY A 112 4.76 10.55 3.44
N ASP A 113 4.54 10.13 2.19
CA ASP A 113 5.65 9.81 1.29
C ASP A 113 6.37 11.09 0.83
N ALA A 114 7.67 10.96 0.54
CA ALA A 114 8.46 12.08 0.05
C ALA A 114 7.99 12.52 -1.34
N ILE A 115 7.84 13.83 -1.51
CA ILE A 115 7.60 14.49 -2.78
C ILE A 115 8.68 15.53 -3.02
N TYR A 116 9.13 15.65 -4.25
CA TYR A 116 10.27 16.48 -4.61
C TYR A 116 9.84 17.54 -5.62
N ALA A 117 10.13 18.80 -5.32
CA ALA A 117 10.16 19.89 -6.29
C ALA A 117 11.57 20.01 -6.88
N SER A 118 11.83 21.03 -7.71
CA SER A 118 13.12 21.20 -8.39
C SER A 118 14.32 21.28 -7.44
N SER A 119 14.16 21.86 -6.26
CA SER A 119 15.26 22.13 -5.31
C SER A 119 14.95 21.85 -3.84
N TRP A 120 13.74 21.40 -3.52
CA TRP A 120 13.37 21.04 -2.14
C TRP A 120 12.49 19.79 -2.08
N ARG A 121 12.37 19.25 -0.88
CA ARG A 121 11.55 18.08 -0.57
C ARG A 121 10.50 18.44 0.46
N CYS A 122 9.29 17.94 0.24
CA CYS A 122 8.18 17.96 1.20
C CYS A 122 7.60 16.54 1.36
N SER A 123 6.49 16.45 2.07
CA SER A 123 5.72 15.22 2.25
C SER A 123 4.35 15.35 1.62
N LEU A 124 3.87 14.28 0.99
CA LEU A 124 2.50 14.17 0.52
C LEU A 124 1.55 14.17 1.72
N GLY A 125 0.54 15.03 1.71
CA GLY A 125 -0.50 15.08 2.74
C GLY A 125 -1.50 13.94 2.54
N PHE A 126 -2.50 14.18 1.73
CA PHE A 126 -3.54 13.21 1.42
C PHE A 126 -3.75 13.11 -0.09
N ASN A 127 -3.94 11.90 -0.59
CA ASN A 127 -4.50 11.69 -1.92
C ASN A 127 -5.98 12.02 -1.89
N VAL A 128 -6.43 12.78 -2.88
CA VAL A 128 -7.80 13.29 -2.97
C VAL A 128 -8.29 13.20 -4.42
N LYS A 129 -9.61 13.25 -4.61
CA LYS A 129 -10.24 13.31 -5.93
C LYS A 129 -11.36 14.34 -5.98
N ASP A 130 -11.58 14.92 -7.15
CA ASP A 130 -12.72 15.78 -7.42
C ASP A 130 -13.98 14.99 -7.79
N GLY A 131 -15.11 15.67 -7.96
CA GLY A 131 -16.37 15.06 -8.36
C GLY A 131 -16.38 14.45 -9.77
N ALA A 132 -15.41 14.80 -10.62
CA ALA A 132 -15.22 14.23 -11.95
C ALA A 132 -14.28 13.00 -11.95
N GLY A 133 -13.72 12.64 -10.77
CA GLY A 133 -12.84 11.50 -10.62
C GLY A 133 -11.36 11.78 -10.96
N ASN A 134 -10.96 13.04 -11.14
CA ASN A 134 -9.54 13.36 -11.30
C ASN A 134 -8.82 13.25 -9.96
N TYR A 135 -7.58 12.78 -10.02
CA TYR A 135 -6.74 12.56 -8.85
C TYR A 135 -5.78 13.72 -8.61
N TYR A 136 -5.65 14.06 -7.34
CA TYR A 136 -4.75 15.08 -6.82
C TYR A 136 -4.12 14.58 -5.51
N PHE A 137 -3.11 15.31 -5.03
CA PHE A 137 -2.71 15.23 -3.63
C PHE A 137 -2.62 16.62 -3.02
N LEU A 138 -2.89 16.70 -1.73
CA LEU A 138 -2.69 17.89 -0.92
C LEU A 138 -1.30 17.84 -0.27
N THR A 139 -0.71 19.00 -0.09
CA THR A 139 0.53 19.23 0.66
C THR A 139 0.48 20.66 1.26
N ALA A 140 1.56 21.13 1.87
CA ALA A 140 1.61 22.49 2.38
C ALA A 140 1.66 23.52 1.24
N GLY A 141 1.13 24.72 1.51
CA GLY A 141 1.16 25.84 0.58
C GLY A 141 2.58 26.34 0.32
N HIS A 142 3.39 26.48 1.38
CA HIS A 142 4.79 26.88 1.25
C HIS A 142 5.63 25.85 0.47
N CYS A 143 5.18 24.58 0.36
CA CYS A 143 5.79 23.60 -0.52
C CYS A 143 5.45 23.85 -2.00
N THR A 144 4.22 24.29 -2.30
CA THR A 144 3.72 24.49 -3.67
C THR A 144 3.98 25.87 -4.22
N ASP A 145 4.29 26.85 -3.35
CA ASP A 145 4.62 28.19 -3.78
C ASP A 145 5.90 28.20 -4.63
N GLY A 146 5.78 28.68 -5.86
CA GLY A 146 6.84 28.65 -6.87
C GLY A 146 7.19 27.25 -7.43
N ALA A 147 6.54 26.16 -6.98
CA ALA A 147 6.77 24.82 -7.52
C ALA A 147 5.87 24.54 -8.73
N GLY A 148 6.44 24.09 -9.83
CA GLY A 148 5.70 23.67 -11.03
C GLY A 148 5.45 22.17 -11.06
N THR A 149 6.49 21.38 -11.20
CA THR A 149 6.45 19.91 -11.33
C THR A 149 6.89 19.21 -10.05
N TRP A 150 6.27 18.06 -9.80
CA TRP A 150 6.55 17.22 -8.64
C TRP A 150 6.98 15.83 -9.05
N TRP A 151 7.94 15.26 -8.32
CA TRP A 151 8.50 13.92 -8.52
C TRP A 151 8.41 13.08 -7.26
N SER A 152 8.38 11.75 -7.44
CA SER A 152 8.38 10.79 -6.32
C SER A 152 9.78 10.45 -5.80
N ASN A 153 10.84 10.95 -6.41
CA ASN A 153 12.22 10.64 -6.05
C ASN A 153 13.16 11.82 -6.31
N SER A 154 14.28 11.84 -5.58
CA SER A 154 15.29 12.90 -5.65
C SER A 154 16.06 12.95 -6.98
N SER A 155 16.04 11.88 -7.77
CA SER A 155 16.65 11.87 -9.12
C SER A 155 15.73 12.48 -10.18
N HIS A 156 14.52 12.92 -9.81
CA HIS A 156 13.50 13.48 -10.70
C HIS A 156 13.13 12.59 -11.90
N SER A 157 13.34 11.26 -11.76
CA SER A 157 13.07 10.31 -12.85
C SER A 157 11.61 9.89 -12.97
N THR A 158 10.81 10.09 -11.90
CA THR A 158 9.39 9.70 -11.87
C THR A 158 8.52 10.91 -11.53
N VAL A 159 7.93 11.51 -12.54
CA VAL A 159 6.98 12.62 -12.39
C VAL A 159 5.71 12.12 -11.70
N LEU A 160 5.19 12.90 -10.76
CA LEU A 160 3.87 12.74 -10.14
C LEU A 160 2.83 13.58 -10.87
N GLY A 161 3.09 14.87 -11.00
CA GLY A 161 2.16 15.82 -11.54
C GLY A 161 2.65 17.26 -11.44
N SER A 162 1.71 18.21 -11.54
CA SER A 162 1.99 19.63 -11.50
C SER A 162 1.13 20.34 -10.47
N THR A 163 1.66 21.40 -9.84
CA THR A 163 0.92 22.28 -8.96
C THR A 163 -0.32 22.83 -9.67
N ALA A 164 -1.48 22.66 -9.06
CA ALA A 164 -2.76 23.15 -9.56
C ALA A 164 -3.32 24.30 -8.70
N GLY A 165 -2.77 24.49 -7.49
CA GLY A 165 -3.12 25.60 -6.61
C GLY A 165 -2.18 25.67 -5.42
N SER A 166 -2.00 26.89 -4.91
CA SER A 166 -1.20 27.19 -3.73
C SER A 166 -1.87 28.31 -2.94
N SER A 167 -1.87 28.21 -1.62
CA SER A 167 -2.33 29.27 -0.72
C SER A 167 -1.32 29.41 0.41
N PHE A 168 -0.43 30.38 0.25
CA PHE A 168 0.61 30.75 1.20
C PHE A 168 1.13 32.18 0.86
N PRO A 169 1.40 33.05 1.83
CA PRO A 169 1.02 32.97 3.25
C PRO A 169 -0.50 33.18 3.48
N THR A 170 -0.92 33.39 4.68
CA THR A 170 -2.30 33.45 5.19
C THR A 170 -2.84 32.06 5.55
N ASN A 171 -2.87 31.16 4.59
CA ASN A 171 -3.06 29.71 4.78
C ASN A 171 -1.76 28.98 4.47
N ASP A 172 -1.76 27.65 4.68
CA ASP A 172 -0.62 26.83 4.29
C ASP A 172 -1.09 25.50 3.68
N TYR A 173 -1.78 25.58 2.54
CA TYR A 173 -2.21 24.40 1.78
C TYR A 173 -1.98 24.58 0.29
N GLY A 174 -1.63 23.48 -0.37
CA GLY A 174 -1.47 23.40 -1.82
C GLY A 174 -2.02 22.11 -2.38
N ILE A 175 -2.32 22.13 -3.67
CA ILE A 175 -2.84 20.99 -4.41
C ILE A 175 -2.02 20.72 -5.66
N VAL A 176 -1.72 19.47 -5.91
CA VAL A 176 -0.99 18.99 -7.08
C VAL A 176 -1.87 18.03 -7.85
N ARG A 177 -2.07 18.27 -9.16
CA ARG A 177 -2.80 17.39 -10.04
C ARG A 177 -1.87 16.28 -10.52
N TYR A 178 -2.29 15.03 -10.38
CA TYR A 178 -1.57 13.90 -10.98
C TYR A 178 -1.66 13.95 -12.51
N THR A 179 -0.51 13.89 -13.17
CA THR A 179 -0.40 13.68 -14.62
C THR A 179 0.09 12.28 -14.96
N ASN A 180 0.73 11.60 -14.00
CA ASN A 180 1.19 10.23 -14.16
C ASN A 180 0.07 9.24 -13.83
N THR A 181 -0.41 8.54 -14.85
CA THR A 181 -1.48 7.53 -14.72
C THR A 181 -0.97 6.17 -14.26
N SER A 182 0.34 5.91 -14.36
CA SER A 182 0.95 4.62 -14.03
C SER A 182 1.21 4.43 -12.53
N ILE A 183 1.04 5.48 -11.72
CA ILE A 183 1.21 5.40 -10.26
C ILE A 183 -0.14 5.16 -9.62
N THR A 184 -0.22 4.16 -8.75
CA THR A 184 -1.40 3.93 -7.92
C THR A 184 -1.43 4.95 -6.77
N LYS A 185 -2.47 5.78 -6.76
CA LYS A 185 -2.74 6.79 -5.74
C LYS A 185 -3.54 6.10 -4.64
N SER A 186 -2.90 5.79 -3.50
CA SER A 186 -3.58 5.13 -2.39
C SER A 186 -4.26 6.16 -1.50
N GLY A 187 -5.53 5.94 -1.13
CA GLY A 187 -6.25 6.74 -0.12
C GLY A 187 -5.71 6.60 1.30
N THR A 188 -4.57 5.89 1.47
CA THR A 188 -4.00 5.57 2.78
C THR A 188 -2.95 6.59 3.24
N VAL A 189 -2.67 6.57 4.55
CA VAL A 189 -1.47 7.13 5.16
C VAL A 189 -0.67 5.97 5.74
N GLY A 190 0.39 5.56 5.04
CA GLY A 190 1.02 4.27 5.33
C GLY A 190 0.03 3.11 5.15
N SER A 191 -0.22 2.35 6.22
CA SER A 191 -1.21 1.25 6.22
C SER A 191 -2.61 1.67 6.67
N VAL A 192 -2.81 2.94 7.07
CA VAL A 192 -4.09 3.43 7.56
C VAL A 192 -4.94 3.96 6.42
N ASP A 193 -6.10 3.37 6.21
CA ASP A 193 -7.09 3.82 5.23
C ASP A 193 -7.80 5.09 5.73
N ILE A 194 -7.77 6.16 4.91
CA ILE A 194 -8.34 7.46 5.26
C ILE A 194 -9.68 7.62 4.52
N THR A 195 -10.76 7.41 5.23
CA THR A 195 -12.11 7.33 4.65
C THR A 195 -12.92 8.62 4.78
N SER A 196 -12.46 9.58 5.57
CA SER A 196 -13.18 10.84 5.83
C SER A 196 -12.23 11.93 6.30
N ALA A 197 -12.73 13.17 6.40
CA ALA A 197 -12.05 14.29 7.04
C ALA A 197 -12.87 14.84 8.21
N ALA A 198 -12.20 15.41 9.19
CA ALA A 198 -12.85 16.03 10.35
C ALA A 198 -12.07 17.23 10.86
N ASN A 199 -12.76 18.13 11.55
CA ASN A 199 -12.12 19.22 12.29
C ASN A 199 -11.45 18.69 13.55
N ALA A 200 -10.34 19.30 13.91
CA ALA A 200 -9.65 19.01 15.16
C ALA A 200 -10.45 19.52 16.37
N THR A 201 -10.28 18.86 17.50
CA THR A 201 -10.73 19.33 18.82
C THR A 201 -9.58 19.27 19.81
N VAL A 202 -9.51 20.22 20.74
CA VAL A 202 -8.47 20.20 21.79
C VAL A 202 -8.61 18.89 22.60
N GLY A 203 -7.49 18.24 22.86
CA GLY A 203 -7.42 16.93 23.50
C GLY A 203 -7.53 15.73 22.53
N MET A 204 -7.82 15.97 21.24
CA MET A 204 -7.85 14.88 20.25
C MET A 204 -6.48 14.21 20.13
N SER A 205 -6.47 12.88 20.24
CA SER A 205 -5.28 12.08 19.93
C SER A 205 -5.07 12.05 18.41
N VAL A 206 -3.88 12.38 17.95
CA VAL A 206 -3.52 12.52 16.54
C VAL A 206 -2.18 11.86 16.25
N THR A 207 -2.01 11.47 15.00
CA THR A 207 -0.77 10.91 14.47
C THR A 207 -0.38 11.68 13.20
N ARG A 208 0.91 12.00 13.07
CA ARG A 208 1.51 12.56 11.87
C ARG A 208 2.39 11.52 11.18
N ARG A 209 2.38 11.52 9.86
CA ARG A 209 3.41 10.83 9.07
C ARG A 209 4.14 11.84 8.19
N GLY A 210 5.47 11.79 8.17
CA GLY A 210 6.30 12.64 7.32
C GLY A 210 7.50 11.90 6.76
N SER A 211 8.05 12.42 5.68
CA SER A 211 9.09 11.75 4.91
C SER A 211 10.48 11.82 5.55
N THR A 212 10.68 12.69 6.53
CA THR A 212 11.94 12.82 7.27
C THR A 212 11.95 11.95 8.53
N THR A 213 10.95 12.13 9.39
CA THR A 213 10.96 11.53 10.73
C THR A 213 9.99 10.35 10.88
N GLY A 214 9.22 10.01 9.83
CA GLY A 214 8.29 8.88 9.88
C GLY A 214 7.01 9.21 10.67
N ILE A 215 6.59 8.31 11.55
CA ILE A 215 5.31 8.36 12.26
C ILE A 215 5.51 8.79 13.69
N HIS A 216 4.81 9.85 14.11
CA HIS A 216 4.80 10.36 15.49
C HIS A 216 3.38 10.68 15.94
N GLY A 217 3.05 10.29 17.16
CA GLY A 217 1.78 10.58 17.81
C GLY A 217 1.84 11.73 18.77
N GLY A 218 0.69 12.27 19.11
CA GLY A 218 0.53 13.32 20.11
C GLY A 218 -0.92 13.74 20.28
N THR A 219 -1.10 14.97 20.75
CA THR A 219 -2.42 15.51 21.09
C THR A 219 -2.56 16.94 20.57
N VAL A 220 -3.76 17.30 20.12
CA VAL A 220 -4.11 18.67 19.79
C VAL A 220 -4.14 19.50 21.08
N THR A 221 -3.33 20.54 21.12
CA THR A 221 -3.17 21.42 22.32
C THR A 221 -3.85 22.77 22.15
N GLY A 222 -4.14 23.20 20.91
CA GLY A 222 -4.81 24.47 20.62
C GLY A 222 -5.40 24.50 19.22
N LEU A 223 -6.30 25.44 19.00
CA LEU A 223 -6.94 25.69 17.71
C LEU A 223 -6.88 27.18 17.40
N ASN A 224 -7.07 27.54 16.13
CA ASN A 224 -7.04 28.92 15.63
C ASN A 224 -5.74 29.66 15.98
N ALA A 225 -4.62 28.93 16.03
CA ALA A 225 -3.33 29.55 16.27
C ALA A 225 -2.90 30.40 15.06
N THR A 226 -2.27 31.53 15.34
CA THR A 226 -1.58 32.33 14.34
C THR A 226 -0.09 32.06 14.49
N VAL A 227 0.58 31.75 13.37
CA VAL A 227 2.03 31.50 13.37
C VAL A 227 2.71 32.49 12.45
N ASN A 228 3.71 33.17 12.98
CA ASN A 228 4.57 34.07 12.23
C ASN A 228 5.93 33.42 12.02
N TYR A 229 6.20 32.97 10.80
CA TYR A 229 7.48 32.36 10.41
C TYR A 229 8.57 33.38 10.07
N GLY A 230 8.23 34.69 10.09
CA GLY A 230 9.14 35.77 9.69
C GLY A 230 9.00 36.13 8.21
N GLY A 231 9.66 37.23 7.79
CA GLY A 231 9.67 37.63 6.38
C GLY A 231 8.32 38.02 5.77
N GLY A 232 7.26 38.09 6.57
CA GLY A 232 5.88 38.29 6.09
C GLY A 232 5.05 37.00 6.01
N ASP A 233 5.65 35.87 6.28
CA ASP A 233 4.99 34.56 6.23
C ASP A 233 4.18 34.31 7.51
N ILE A 234 2.97 34.84 7.54
CA ILE A 234 2.04 34.68 8.65
C ILE A 234 0.87 33.80 8.18
N VAL A 235 0.59 32.74 8.95
CA VAL A 235 -0.52 31.81 8.73
C VAL A 235 -1.49 31.82 9.89
N TYR A 236 -2.77 31.62 9.61
CA TYR A 236 -3.85 31.77 10.59
C TYR A 236 -4.68 30.47 10.67
N GLY A 237 -5.48 30.34 11.73
CA GLY A 237 -6.42 29.24 11.88
C GLY A 237 -5.79 27.88 12.13
N MET A 238 -4.53 27.84 12.51
CA MET A 238 -3.74 26.61 12.60
C MET A 238 -4.13 25.74 13.79
N ILE A 239 -4.03 24.42 13.60
CA ILE A 239 -4.11 23.42 14.65
C ILE A 239 -2.75 23.34 15.33
N GLN A 240 -2.68 23.54 16.64
CA GLN A 240 -1.47 23.37 17.44
C GLN A 240 -1.46 22.00 18.11
N THR A 241 -0.32 21.33 18.10
CA THR A 241 -0.12 20.01 18.73
C THR A 241 1.21 19.94 19.45
N ASN A 242 1.38 18.88 20.26
CA ASN A 242 2.68 18.48 20.82
C ASN A 242 3.36 17.37 19.99
N VAL A 243 2.91 17.10 18.79
CA VAL A 243 3.57 16.18 17.85
C VAL A 243 4.83 16.85 17.33
N CYS A 244 5.94 16.12 17.27
CA CYS A 244 7.18 16.63 16.67
C CYS A 244 7.14 16.61 15.12
N ALA A 245 7.93 17.49 14.49
CA ALA A 245 8.20 17.49 13.06
C ALA A 245 9.57 18.11 12.78
N GLU A 246 10.18 17.74 11.66
CA GLU A 246 11.47 18.27 11.23
C GLU A 246 11.40 18.69 9.74
N PRO A 247 12.36 19.47 9.22
CA PRO A 247 12.40 19.90 7.83
C PRO A 247 12.23 18.71 6.85
N GLY A 248 11.34 18.87 5.88
CA GLY A 248 10.93 17.84 4.93
C GLY A 248 9.65 17.06 5.32
N ASP A 249 9.21 17.14 6.58
CA ASP A 249 7.90 16.64 7.02
C ASP A 249 6.74 17.59 6.60
N SER A 250 7.05 18.79 6.15
CA SER A 250 6.12 19.80 5.62
C SER A 250 5.11 19.20 4.64
N GLY A 251 3.85 19.53 4.79
CA GLY A 251 2.75 19.02 3.99
C GLY A 251 2.26 17.63 4.36
N GLY A 252 3.02 16.88 5.17
CA GLY A 252 2.65 15.54 5.62
C GLY A 252 1.34 15.50 6.42
N PRO A 253 0.60 14.38 6.39
CA PRO A 253 -0.73 14.27 6.96
C PRO A 253 -0.71 14.20 8.49
N LEU A 254 -1.65 14.91 9.12
CA LEU A 254 -2.12 14.70 10.48
C LEU A 254 -3.46 13.98 10.41
N TYR A 255 -3.61 12.87 11.12
CA TYR A 255 -4.84 12.07 11.10
C TYR A 255 -5.18 11.53 12.50
N SER A 256 -6.46 11.13 12.69
CA SER A 256 -6.96 10.50 13.90
C SER A 256 -7.85 9.31 13.52
N GLY A 257 -7.38 8.08 13.79
CA GLY A 257 -8.01 6.88 13.22
C GLY A 257 -8.00 6.95 11.70
N SER A 258 -9.14 6.76 11.05
CA SER A 258 -9.32 6.85 9.59
C SER A 258 -9.69 8.26 9.09
N ARG A 259 -9.54 9.30 9.90
CA ARG A 259 -9.95 10.67 9.57
C ARG A 259 -8.76 11.57 9.31
N ALA A 260 -8.75 12.23 8.15
CA ALA A 260 -7.84 13.32 7.83
C ALA A 260 -8.16 14.55 8.70
N ILE A 261 -7.14 15.16 9.30
CA ILE A 261 -7.29 16.29 10.25
C ILE A 261 -6.54 17.52 9.76
N GLY A 262 -5.29 17.39 9.32
CA GLY A 262 -4.48 18.55 8.94
C GLY A 262 -3.29 18.20 8.05
N LEU A 263 -2.59 19.25 7.60
CA LEU A 263 -1.36 19.21 6.81
C LEU A 263 -0.24 19.89 7.62
N THR A 264 0.91 19.27 7.73
CA THR A 264 2.05 19.83 8.48
C THR A 264 2.50 21.15 7.88
N SER A 265 2.42 22.22 8.65
CA SER A 265 2.93 23.55 8.30
C SER A 265 4.36 23.76 8.78
N GLY A 266 4.54 23.87 10.07
CA GLY A 266 5.84 24.08 10.69
C GLY A 266 5.75 24.02 12.20
N GLY A 267 6.85 24.29 12.87
CA GLY A 267 6.88 24.21 14.32
C GLY A 267 8.25 24.50 14.92
N SER A 268 8.41 24.13 16.18
CA SER A 268 9.66 24.22 16.93
C SER A 268 9.99 22.90 17.62
N GLY A 269 11.27 22.70 17.96
CA GLY A 269 11.77 21.46 18.54
C GLY A 269 12.18 20.42 17.48
N ASN A 270 12.29 19.17 17.88
CA ASN A 270 12.65 18.05 17.03
C ASN A 270 12.07 16.73 17.59
N CYS A 271 12.22 15.63 16.85
CA CYS A 271 11.66 14.35 17.27
C CYS A 271 12.49 13.59 18.31
N SER A 272 13.66 14.13 18.71
CA SER A 272 14.44 13.59 19.83
C SER A 272 14.07 14.20 21.18
N SER A 273 13.74 15.50 21.20
CA SER A 273 13.42 16.25 22.44
C SER A 273 11.95 16.64 22.57
N GLY A 274 11.15 16.36 21.54
CA GLY A 274 9.77 16.84 21.45
C GLY A 274 9.69 18.25 20.86
N GLY A 275 8.46 18.73 20.65
CA GLY A 275 8.26 20.02 20.05
C GLY A 275 6.79 20.44 19.99
N THR A 276 6.57 21.60 19.41
CA THR A 276 5.24 22.10 19.04
C THR A 276 5.16 22.20 17.52
N THR A 277 4.16 21.56 16.95
CA THR A 277 3.94 21.61 15.50
C THR A 277 2.54 22.14 15.19
N PHE A 278 2.47 22.96 14.16
CA PHE A 278 1.26 23.57 13.66
C PHE A 278 0.85 22.90 12.35
N PHE A 279 -0.46 22.74 12.18
CA PHE A 279 -1.05 22.08 11.01
C PHE A 279 -2.14 22.95 10.43
N GLN A 280 -2.17 23.04 9.12
CA GLN A 280 -3.29 23.61 8.38
C GLN A 280 -4.49 22.65 8.49
N PRO A 281 -5.71 23.10 8.89
CA PRO A 281 -6.90 22.26 8.83
C PRO A 281 -7.15 21.72 7.42
N VAL A 282 -7.26 20.39 7.28
CA VAL A 282 -7.45 19.79 5.94
C VAL A 282 -8.83 20.06 5.35
N THR A 283 -9.85 20.22 6.20
CA THR A 283 -11.22 20.52 5.77
C THR A 283 -11.33 21.82 5.01
N GLU A 284 -10.50 22.79 5.33
CA GLU A 284 -10.40 24.08 4.61
C GLU A 284 -9.83 23.86 3.20
N ALA A 285 -8.70 23.14 3.08
CA ALA A 285 -8.08 22.80 1.80
C ALA A 285 -9.03 21.99 0.89
N LEU A 286 -9.72 20.97 1.47
CA LEU A 286 -10.68 20.15 0.74
C LEU A 286 -11.83 21.00 0.18
N SER A 287 -12.37 21.93 1.00
CA SER A 287 -13.43 22.84 0.59
C SER A 287 -12.97 23.83 -0.49
N ALA A 288 -11.78 24.41 -0.30
CA ALA A 288 -11.23 25.42 -1.23
C ALA A 288 -11.00 24.85 -2.63
N TYR A 289 -10.59 23.57 -2.72
CA TYR A 289 -10.30 22.93 -4.00
C TYR A 289 -11.43 22.02 -4.52
N GLY A 290 -12.52 21.85 -3.79
CA GLY A 290 -13.65 21.02 -4.19
C GLY A 290 -13.29 19.54 -4.34
N VAL A 291 -12.45 19.03 -3.45
CA VAL A 291 -11.94 17.64 -3.47
C VAL A 291 -12.25 16.90 -2.17
N ASN A 292 -12.19 15.56 -2.23
CA ASN A 292 -12.44 14.69 -1.08
C ASN A 292 -11.35 13.64 -0.94
N VAL A 293 -11.06 13.22 0.30
CA VAL A 293 -10.34 11.95 0.57
C VAL A 293 -11.21 10.77 0.14
N TYR A 294 -10.61 9.61 -0.12
CA TYR A 294 -11.32 8.43 -0.63
C TYR A 294 -10.68 7.12 -0.17
#